data_3ddafde2ca56f69632361bfc0c06e43d
#
_entry.id   3ddafde2ca56f69632361bfc0c06e43d
#
_cell.length_a   1.000
_cell.length_b   1.000
_cell.length_c   1.000
_cell.angle_alpha   90.00
_cell.angle_beta   90.00
_cell.angle_gamma   90.00
#
_symmetry.space_group_name_H-M   'P 1'
#
loop_
_entity.id
_entity.type
_entity.pdbx_description
1 polymer ?
#
loop_
_entity_poly.entity_id
_entity_poly.type
_entity_poly.pdbx_seq_one_letter_code
_entity_poly.pdbx_strand_id
1 'polypeptide(L)'
;MTYAVLLLAAMLVSSCSKRVQPTSVEAKDPVRHYFPILQGQKLELMFPVTNTGENPLVIHEIQTSCGCLVADRKSRIIVPPGRTQHIRLTYDSNKNVGAVEHTVWVYGNILPAGVLKLRFDVNVVPDAVYTRDYEELFREHSLKNGIVKELVDGKEVEKGYYVDGSYEDARQ
;
A
#
# COMPACT_ATOMS: atom_id res chain seq x y z
N MET A 1 -35.14 -13.68 54.19
CA MET A 1 -33.73 -13.49 53.78
C MET A 1 -33.46 -13.91 52.33
N THR A 2 -34.11 -14.90 51.77
CA THR A 2 -33.90 -15.40 50.38
C THR A 2 -34.26 -14.39 49.26
N TYR A 3 -35.33 -13.59 49.44
CA TYR A 3 -35.73 -12.58 48.45
C TYR A 3 -34.77 -11.38 48.38
N ALA A 4 -34.12 -11.01 49.47
CA ALA A 4 -33.14 -9.93 49.50
C ALA A 4 -31.85 -10.29 48.75
N VAL A 5 -31.43 -11.55 48.81
CA VAL A 5 -30.26 -12.07 48.08
C VAL A 5 -30.54 -12.15 46.57
N LEU A 6 -31.77 -12.54 46.19
CA LEU A 6 -32.20 -12.58 44.79
C LEU A 6 -32.28 -11.17 44.17
N LEU A 7 -32.74 -10.16 44.89
CA LEU A 7 -32.78 -8.77 44.45
C LEU A 7 -31.35 -8.18 44.32
N LEU A 8 -30.45 -8.51 45.23
CA LEU A 8 -29.06 -8.07 45.18
C LEU A 8 -28.31 -8.71 43.98
N ALA A 9 -28.58 -9.98 43.68
CA ALA A 9 -28.00 -10.68 42.52
C ALA A 9 -28.50 -10.12 41.19
N ALA A 10 -29.75 -9.65 41.13
CA ALA A 10 -30.31 -9.05 39.88
C ALA A 10 -29.69 -7.69 39.55
N MET A 11 -29.17 -6.95 40.52
CA MET A 11 -28.50 -5.65 40.27
C MET A 11 -27.07 -5.78 39.76
N LEU A 12 -26.42 -6.94 39.84
CA LEU A 12 -25.04 -7.16 39.40
C LEU A 12 -24.91 -7.50 37.91
N VAL A 13 -25.99 -7.77 37.18
CA VAL A 13 -25.96 -8.11 35.74
C VAL A 13 -26.17 -6.91 34.83
N SER A 14 -26.25 -5.67 35.33
CA SER A 14 -26.25 -4.45 34.50
C SER A 14 -24.83 -4.13 34.01
N SER A 15 -24.16 -5.07 33.34
CA SER A 15 -22.93 -4.80 32.60
C SER A 15 -23.28 -3.94 31.39
N CYS A 16 -23.20 -2.63 31.55
CA CYS A 16 -23.28 -1.66 30.44
C CYS A 16 -22.10 -1.84 29.54
N SER A 17 -22.22 -2.69 28.52
CA SER A 17 -21.32 -2.64 27.38
C SER A 17 -21.61 -1.34 26.60
N LYS A 18 -20.83 -0.27 26.86
CA LYS A 18 -20.92 0.96 26.07
C LYS A 18 -20.62 0.60 24.61
N ARG A 19 -21.67 0.50 23.80
CA ARG A 19 -21.51 0.38 22.35
C ARG A 19 -20.73 1.61 21.87
N VAL A 20 -19.66 1.38 21.15
CA VAL A 20 -18.88 2.46 20.52
C VAL A 20 -19.79 3.17 19.52
N GLN A 21 -20.10 4.44 19.77
CA GLN A 21 -20.96 5.24 18.92
C GLN A 21 -20.19 5.68 17.67
N PRO A 22 -20.84 5.76 16.48
CA PRO A 22 -20.20 6.26 15.26
C PRO A 22 -19.74 7.71 15.44
N THR A 23 -18.70 8.08 14.69
CA THR A 23 -18.14 9.44 14.67
C THR A 23 -17.72 9.85 13.26
N SER A 24 -17.67 11.16 13.00
CA SER A 24 -17.17 11.72 11.75
C SER A 24 -15.66 11.91 11.84
N VAL A 25 -14.99 11.70 10.72
CA VAL A 25 -13.54 11.91 10.62
C VAL A 25 -13.20 12.67 9.36
N GLU A 26 -12.11 13.42 9.42
CA GLU A 26 -11.51 14.10 8.29
C GLU A 26 -10.04 13.72 8.18
N ALA A 27 -9.61 13.33 6.99
CA ALA A 27 -8.20 13.15 6.69
C ALA A 27 -7.70 14.34 5.88
N LYS A 28 -6.67 15.02 6.39
CA LYS A 28 -5.99 16.04 5.62
C LYS A 28 -5.13 15.36 4.55
N ASP A 29 -5.34 15.73 3.29
CA ASP A 29 -4.66 15.17 2.13
C ASP A 29 -4.77 13.63 2.07
N PRO A 30 -5.98 13.07 1.89
CA PRO A 30 -6.19 11.62 1.87
C PRO A 30 -5.58 10.93 0.65
N VAL A 31 -5.23 11.71 -0.39
CA VAL A 31 -4.50 11.27 -1.59
C VAL A 31 -3.21 12.07 -1.66
N ARG A 32 -2.08 11.37 -1.68
CA ARG A 32 -0.76 12.01 -1.66
C ARG A 32 0.11 11.55 -2.81
N HIS A 33 0.87 12.50 -3.37
CA HIS A 33 1.87 12.28 -4.38
C HIS A 33 3.26 12.49 -3.77
N TYR A 34 4.11 11.48 -3.84
CA TYR A 34 5.47 11.57 -3.32
C TYR A 34 6.47 11.74 -4.44
N PHE A 35 7.58 12.41 -4.14
CA PHE A 35 8.71 12.51 -5.06
C PHE A 35 9.26 11.11 -5.38
N PRO A 36 9.87 10.94 -6.57
CA PRO A 36 10.49 9.68 -6.92
C PRO A 36 11.52 9.23 -5.89
N ILE A 37 11.56 7.91 -5.63
CA ILE A 37 12.52 7.27 -4.74
C ILE A 37 13.29 6.19 -5.48
N LEU A 38 14.49 5.86 -5.02
CA LEU A 38 15.24 4.74 -5.56
C LEU A 38 14.67 3.41 -5.09
N GLN A 39 14.76 2.38 -5.92
CA GLN A 39 14.46 1.01 -5.54
C GLN A 39 15.30 0.61 -4.33
N GLY A 40 14.69 -0.05 -3.36
CA GLY A 40 15.34 -0.43 -2.09
C GLY A 40 15.23 0.62 -0.99
N GLN A 41 14.82 1.84 -1.31
CA GLN A 41 14.56 2.86 -0.29
C GLN A 41 13.24 2.61 0.44
N LYS A 42 13.21 3.00 1.72
CA LYS A 42 11.99 3.03 2.51
C LYS A 42 11.42 4.44 2.54
N LEU A 43 10.12 4.55 2.27
CA LEU A 43 9.39 5.81 2.31
C LEU A 43 8.49 5.82 3.54
N GLU A 44 8.71 6.81 4.41
CA GLU A 44 7.87 7.07 5.57
C GLU A 44 6.65 7.89 5.15
N LEU A 45 5.47 7.34 5.41
CA LEU A 45 4.18 7.95 5.10
C LEU A 45 3.49 8.36 6.38
N MET A 46 2.86 9.54 6.39
CA MET A 46 2.12 10.01 7.55
C MET A 46 0.83 10.72 7.12
N PHE A 47 -0.33 10.19 7.51
CA PHE A 47 -1.62 10.76 7.23
C PHE A 47 -2.26 11.30 8.52
N PRO A 48 -2.45 12.62 8.66
CA PRO A 48 -3.20 13.18 9.78
C PRO A 48 -4.69 12.91 9.60
N VAL A 49 -5.29 12.29 10.60
CA VAL A 49 -6.72 11.96 10.67
C VAL A 49 -7.30 12.64 11.90
N THR A 50 -8.23 13.54 11.71
CA THR A 50 -8.90 14.32 12.76
C THR A 50 -10.28 13.74 13.03
N ASN A 51 -10.59 13.51 14.30
CA ASN A 51 -11.92 13.18 14.74
C ASN A 51 -12.75 14.46 14.82
N THR A 52 -13.62 14.68 13.83
CA THR A 52 -14.49 15.87 13.74
C THR A 52 -15.87 15.66 14.37
N GLY A 53 -16.16 14.44 14.83
CA GLY A 53 -17.42 14.11 15.49
C GLY A 53 -17.37 14.28 17.01
N GLU A 54 -18.49 14.00 17.64
CA GLU A 54 -18.68 14.17 19.10
C GLU A 54 -18.27 12.93 19.92
N ASN A 55 -18.17 11.77 19.28
CA ASN A 55 -17.81 10.52 19.93
C ASN A 55 -16.33 10.18 19.72
N PRO A 56 -15.69 9.45 20.66
CA PRO A 56 -14.32 8.97 20.44
C PRO A 56 -14.21 8.09 19.19
N LEU A 57 -13.25 8.40 18.33
CA LEU A 57 -12.89 7.56 17.21
C LEU A 57 -12.07 6.36 17.72
N VAL A 58 -12.51 5.16 17.40
CA VAL A 58 -11.82 3.91 17.71
C VAL A 58 -11.41 3.23 16.43
N ILE A 59 -10.13 3.28 16.11
CA ILE A 59 -9.54 2.55 14.99
C ILE A 59 -9.13 1.18 15.53
N HIS A 60 -9.65 0.11 14.93
CA HIS A 60 -9.37 -1.25 15.34
C HIS A 60 -8.52 -2.04 14.34
N GLU A 61 -8.46 -1.58 13.09
CA GLU A 61 -7.69 -2.24 12.05
C GLU A 61 -7.20 -1.26 10.99
N ILE A 62 -6.00 -1.49 10.46
CA ILE A 62 -5.44 -0.81 9.29
C ILE A 62 -5.00 -1.88 8.32
N GLN A 63 -5.63 -1.92 7.15
CA GLN A 63 -5.29 -2.80 6.05
C GLN A 63 -4.54 -2.05 4.96
N THR A 64 -3.62 -2.72 4.29
CA THR A 64 -2.81 -2.18 3.21
C THR A 64 -2.96 -3.00 1.95
N SER A 65 -2.84 -2.37 0.78
CA SER A 65 -3.00 -3.04 -0.54
C SER A 65 -1.86 -4.01 -0.87
N CYS A 66 -0.73 -3.98 -0.14
CA CYS A 66 0.39 -4.91 -0.33
C CYS A 66 1.11 -5.17 0.99
N GLY A 67 1.88 -6.28 1.04
CA GLY A 67 2.80 -6.57 2.14
C GLY A 67 4.05 -5.69 2.16
N CYS A 68 4.26 -4.87 1.13
CA CYS A 68 5.33 -3.88 1.03
C CYS A 68 5.05 -2.61 1.85
N LEU A 69 3.84 -2.47 2.37
CA LEU A 69 3.37 -1.33 3.13
C LEU A 69 2.99 -1.79 4.54
N VAL A 70 3.74 -1.34 5.53
CA VAL A 70 3.57 -1.74 6.93
C VAL A 70 3.09 -0.55 7.75
N ALA A 71 1.96 -0.72 8.43
CA ALA A 71 1.46 0.27 9.40
C ALA A 71 2.12 0.05 10.79
N ASP A 72 2.37 1.14 11.51
CA ASP A 72 2.76 1.07 12.91
C ASP A 72 1.68 0.32 13.69
N ARG A 73 2.03 -0.86 14.21
CA ARG A 73 1.08 -1.74 14.92
C ARG A 73 0.80 -1.22 16.32
N LYS A 74 -0.25 -0.42 16.43
CA LYS A 74 -0.97 -0.27 17.71
C LYS A 74 -2.24 -1.10 17.61
N SER A 75 -2.45 -2.00 18.53
CA SER A 75 -3.59 -2.93 18.53
C SER A 75 -4.95 -2.22 18.53
N ARG A 76 -5.03 -1.01 19.04
CA ARG A 76 -6.22 -0.15 19.08
C ARG A 76 -5.79 1.29 19.27
N ILE A 77 -6.32 2.19 18.42
CA ILE A 77 -6.06 3.62 18.51
C ILE A 77 -7.37 4.31 18.90
N ILE A 78 -7.34 5.11 19.95
CA ILE A 78 -8.50 5.91 20.38
C ILE A 78 -8.14 7.38 20.22
N VAL A 79 -8.97 8.11 19.46
CA VAL A 79 -8.79 9.53 19.20
C VAL A 79 -9.98 10.30 19.75
N PRO A 80 -9.80 11.12 20.80
CA PRO A 80 -10.86 11.95 21.35
C PRO A 80 -11.45 12.92 20.32
N PRO A 81 -12.68 13.43 20.54
CA PRO A 81 -13.26 14.49 19.71
C PRO A 81 -12.34 15.69 19.55
N GLY A 82 -12.27 16.24 18.34
CA GLY A 82 -11.44 17.39 17.99
C GLY A 82 -9.93 17.14 17.98
N ARG A 83 -9.48 15.89 18.21
CA ARG A 83 -8.05 15.55 18.19
C ARG A 83 -7.65 14.90 16.86
N THR A 84 -6.36 15.10 16.50
CA THR A 84 -5.75 14.53 15.32
C THR A 84 -4.80 13.39 15.71
N GLN A 85 -4.92 12.27 15.01
CA GLN A 85 -4.01 11.14 15.07
C GLN A 85 -3.26 11.03 13.77
N HIS A 86 -1.95 10.77 13.83
CA HIS A 86 -1.13 10.51 12.67
C HIS A 86 -1.07 9.00 12.42
N ILE A 87 -1.62 8.58 11.27
CA ILE A 87 -1.45 7.21 10.77
C ILE A 87 -0.11 7.13 10.07
N ARG A 88 0.82 6.38 10.64
CA ARG A 88 2.18 6.21 10.11
C ARG A 88 2.30 4.86 9.43
N LEU A 89 2.95 4.85 8.27
CA LEU A 89 3.24 3.66 7.50
C LEU A 89 4.64 3.75 6.93
N THR A 90 5.26 2.62 6.71
CA THR A 90 6.53 2.51 5.99
C THR A 90 6.30 1.71 4.73
N TYR A 91 6.62 2.28 3.59
CA TYR A 91 6.62 1.62 2.29
C TYR A 91 8.03 1.16 1.93
N ASP A 92 8.18 -0.11 1.59
CA ASP A 92 9.42 -0.73 1.13
C ASP A 92 9.38 -0.93 -0.39
N SER A 93 10.23 -0.20 -1.11
CA SER A 93 10.23 -0.18 -2.58
C SER A 93 11.05 -1.31 -3.23
N ASN A 94 11.61 -2.25 -2.46
CA ASN A 94 12.51 -3.29 -2.98
C ASN A 94 11.96 -4.08 -4.18
N LYS A 95 10.64 -4.32 -4.21
CA LYS A 95 10.00 -5.18 -5.22
C LYS A 95 9.31 -4.42 -6.33
N ASN A 96 9.32 -3.10 -6.30
CA ASN A 96 8.57 -2.26 -7.21
C ASN A 96 9.50 -1.36 -8.03
N VAL A 97 9.16 -1.17 -9.30
CA VAL A 97 9.83 -0.23 -10.21
C VAL A 97 8.75 0.46 -11.05
N GLY A 98 8.93 1.75 -11.32
CA GLY A 98 7.99 2.55 -12.08
C GLY A 98 6.91 3.21 -11.22
N ALA A 99 5.79 3.58 -11.83
CA ALA A 99 4.67 4.22 -11.14
C ALA A 99 3.95 3.21 -10.24
N VAL A 100 3.88 3.52 -8.97
CA VAL A 100 3.27 2.68 -7.92
C VAL A 100 2.17 3.46 -7.25
N GLU A 101 0.99 2.84 -7.11
CA GLU A 101 -0.15 3.38 -6.36
C GLU A 101 -0.58 2.37 -5.30
N HIS A 102 -0.77 2.84 -4.07
CA HIS A 102 -1.23 2.01 -2.96
C HIS A 102 -2.39 2.65 -2.20
N THR A 103 -3.23 1.79 -1.66
CA THR A 103 -4.38 2.17 -0.83
C THR A 103 -4.22 1.61 0.58
N VAL A 104 -4.65 2.39 1.55
CA VAL A 104 -4.72 2.05 2.97
C VAL A 104 -6.16 2.20 3.41
N TRP A 105 -6.72 1.18 4.05
CA TRP A 105 -8.04 1.20 4.64
C TRP A 105 -7.92 1.24 6.15
N VAL A 106 -8.49 2.28 6.77
CA VAL A 106 -8.51 2.48 8.22
C VAL A 106 -9.91 2.17 8.72
N TYR A 107 -10.07 1.06 9.43
CA TYR A 107 -11.37 0.59 9.93
C TYR A 107 -11.60 1.06 11.37
N GLY A 108 -12.80 1.56 11.61
CA GLY A 108 -13.22 2.08 12.91
C GLY A 108 -14.72 2.37 12.96
N ASN A 109 -15.15 3.07 14.02
CA ASN A 109 -16.52 3.59 14.13
C ASN A 109 -16.76 4.84 13.28
N ILE A 110 -16.26 4.83 12.04
CA ILE A 110 -16.22 5.96 11.12
C ILE A 110 -17.50 6.05 10.30
N LEU A 111 -18.14 7.21 10.24
CA LEU A 111 -19.27 7.46 9.36
C LEU A 111 -18.80 7.73 7.92
N PRO A 112 -19.61 7.33 6.88
CA PRO A 112 -20.84 6.52 6.98
C PRO A 112 -20.58 5.00 6.95
N ALA A 113 -19.41 4.55 6.49
CA ALA A 113 -19.18 3.16 6.08
C ALA A 113 -18.27 2.36 7.03
N GLY A 114 -17.84 2.92 8.16
CA GLY A 114 -16.92 2.24 9.07
C GLY A 114 -15.46 2.22 8.60
N VAL A 115 -15.15 2.88 7.49
CA VAL A 115 -13.81 2.87 6.86
C VAL A 115 -13.44 4.23 6.30
N LEU A 116 -12.17 4.60 6.48
CA LEU A 116 -11.53 5.73 5.83
C LEU A 116 -10.50 5.19 4.83
N LYS A 117 -10.54 5.66 3.59
CA LYS A 117 -9.64 5.28 2.52
C LYS A 117 -8.58 6.36 2.32
N LEU A 118 -7.31 5.96 2.40
CA LEU A 118 -6.14 6.80 2.13
C LEU A 118 -5.39 6.22 0.93
N ARG A 119 -4.79 7.07 0.11
CA ARG A 119 -4.05 6.65 -1.09
C ARG A 119 -2.74 7.42 -1.19
N PHE A 120 -1.76 6.79 -1.79
CA PHE A 120 -0.55 7.49 -2.24
C PHE A 120 -0.02 6.86 -3.51
N ASP A 121 0.71 7.66 -4.27
CA ASP A 121 1.50 7.20 -5.39
C ASP A 121 2.93 7.74 -5.30
N VAL A 122 3.84 6.98 -5.89
CA VAL A 122 5.27 7.30 -5.96
C VAL A 122 5.86 6.63 -7.20
N ASN A 123 6.81 7.28 -7.83
CA ASN A 123 7.59 6.67 -8.91
C ASN A 123 8.86 6.06 -8.31
N VAL A 124 9.03 4.74 -8.43
CA VAL A 124 10.22 4.02 -7.98
C VAL A 124 11.18 3.92 -9.15
N VAL A 125 12.33 4.59 -9.02
CA VAL A 125 13.39 4.58 -10.03
C VAL A 125 14.35 3.43 -9.73
N PRO A 126 14.73 2.61 -10.72
CA PRO A 126 15.73 1.58 -10.51
C PRO A 126 17.02 2.17 -9.95
N ASP A 127 17.59 1.52 -8.94
CA ASP A 127 18.93 1.87 -8.49
C ASP A 127 19.96 1.39 -9.52
N ALA A 128 20.84 2.29 -9.99
CA ALA A 128 21.87 1.97 -10.99
C ALA A 128 22.81 0.84 -10.53
N VAL A 129 22.96 0.63 -9.22
CA VAL A 129 23.72 -0.50 -8.65
C VAL A 129 22.95 -1.81 -8.78
N TYR A 130 21.62 -1.77 -8.89
CA TYR A 130 20.74 -2.93 -9.06
C TYR A 130 20.31 -3.14 -10.52
N THR A 131 20.56 -2.22 -11.42
CA THR A 131 20.45 -2.52 -12.85
C THR A 131 21.50 -3.57 -13.16
N ARG A 132 21.09 -4.84 -13.11
CA ARG A 132 21.73 -5.83 -13.97
C ARG A 132 21.85 -5.16 -15.31
N ASP A 133 23.08 -5.08 -15.81
CA ASP A 133 23.37 -4.48 -17.09
C ASP A 133 22.29 -4.94 -18.08
N TYR A 134 21.70 -4.02 -18.82
CA TYR A 134 20.66 -4.35 -19.80
C TYR A 134 21.14 -5.46 -20.75
N GLU A 135 22.45 -5.49 -21.01
CA GLU A 135 23.10 -6.56 -21.75
C GLU A 135 23.06 -7.90 -21.01
N GLU A 136 23.19 -7.91 -19.69
CA GLU A 136 23.11 -9.13 -18.89
C GLU A 136 21.67 -9.67 -18.83
N LEU A 137 20.68 -8.81 -18.68
CA LEU A 137 19.26 -9.18 -18.75
C LEU A 137 18.87 -9.66 -20.15
N PHE A 138 19.36 -9.01 -21.19
CA PHE A 138 19.15 -9.41 -22.57
C PHE A 138 19.82 -10.77 -22.85
N ARG A 139 21.04 -10.96 -22.35
CA ARG A 139 21.79 -12.24 -22.48
C ARG A 139 21.08 -13.36 -21.74
N GLU A 140 20.62 -13.13 -20.51
CA GLU A 140 19.88 -14.12 -19.74
C GLU A 140 18.54 -14.49 -20.40
N HIS A 141 17.82 -13.49 -20.90
CA HIS A 141 16.57 -13.69 -21.63
C HIS A 141 16.80 -14.44 -22.95
N SER A 142 17.86 -14.08 -23.67
CA SER A 142 18.24 -14.71 -24.95
C SER A 142 18.73 -16.14 -24.76
N LEU A 143 19.48 -16.43 -23.69
CA LEU A 143 19.88 -17.79 -23.32
C LEU A 143 18.68 -18.68 -22.98
N LYS A 144 17.72 -18.16 -22.25
CA LYS A 144 16.49 -18.88 -21.89
C LYS A 144 15.61 -19.18 -23.10
N ASN A 145 15.58 -18.27 -24.08
CA ASN A 145 14.73 -18.38 -25.25
C ASN A 145 15.42 -18.94 -26.50
N GLY A 146 16.69 -19.34 -26.40
CA GLY A 146 17.44 -19.95 -27.50
C GLY A 146 17.95 -18.98 -28.58
N ILE A 147 17.63 -17.68 -28.49
CA ILE A 147 17.94 -16.66 -29.50
C ILE A 147 19.45 -16.48 -29.69
N VAL A 148 20.24 -16.58 -28.59
CA VAL A 148 21.71 -16.43 -28.68
C VAL A 148 22.33 -17.58 -29.44
N LYS A 149 21.77 -18.77 -29.38
CA LYS A 149 22.25 -19.94 -30.10
C LYS A 149 22.06 -19.76 -31.61
N GLU A 150 20.93 -19.21 -32.03
CA GLU A 150 20.67 -18.92 -33.45
C GLU A 150 21.59 -17.82 -34.01
N LEU A 151 21.88 -16.77 -33.21
CA LEU A 151 22.83 -15.71 -33.60
C LEU A 151 24.27 -16.22 -33.72
N VAL A 152 24.70 -17.13 -32.84
CA VAL A 152 26.06 -17.71 -32.87
C VAL A 152 26.21 -18.75 -34.01
N ASP A 153 25.15 -19.48 -34.31
CA ASP A 153 25.14 -20.50 -35.37
C ASP A 153 24.93 -19.91 -36.78
N GLY A 154 24.87 -18.58 -36.90
CA GLY A 154 24.76 -17.86 -38.20
C GLY A 154 23.43 -18.09 -38.91
N LYS A 155 22.38 -18.53 -38.22
CA LYS A 155 21.04 -18.57 -38.79
C LYS A 155 20.46 -17.17 -38.80
N GLU A 156 20.01 -16.70 -39.95
CA GLU A 156 19.27 -15.45 -40.05
C GLU A 156 18.03 -15.52 -39.14
N VAL A 157 18.05 -14.65 -38.13
CA VAL A 157 16.88 -14.44 -37.28
C VAL A 157 16.02 -13.41 -37.97
N GLU A 158 14.91 -13.81 -38.57
CA GLU A 158 13.94 -12.90 -39.22
C GLU A 158 13.33 -11.87 -38.26
N LYS A 159 13.76 -11.87 -37.00
CA LYS A 159 13.30 -10.95 -35.91
C LYS A 159 14.49 -10.16 -35.36
N GLY A 160 15.13 -9.38 -36.18
CA GLY A 160 16.05 -8.31 -35.75
C GLY A 160 15.30 -7.01 -35.45
N TYR A 161 16.02 -6.01 -35.00
CA TYR A 161 15.54 -4.66 -34.70
C TYR A 161 14.83 -3.95 -35.87
N TYR A 162 14.87 -4.52 -37.08
CA TYR A 162 14.28 -4.02 -38.31
C TYR A 162 13.36 -5.09 -38.88
N VAL A 163 12.13 -5.12 -38.40
CA VAL A 163 11.19 -6.23 -38.62
C VAL A 163 10.32 -6.06 -39.86
N ASP A 164 10.41 -4.94 -40.50
CA ASP A 164 9.61 -4.68 -41.68
C ASP A 164 10.55 -4.53 -42.89
N GLY A 165 10.66 -5.51 -43.71
CA GLY A 165 11.38 -5.62 -44.99
C GLY A 165 11.72 -4.35 -45.79
N SER A 166 11.67 -3.17 -45.14
CA SER A 166 11.94 -1.86 -45.74
C SER A 166 13.42 -1.56 -45.97
N TYR A 167 14.33 -2.47 -45.55
CA TYR A 167 15.78 -2.28 -45.77
C TYR A 167 16.32 -2.91 -47.04
N GLU A 168 15.57 -3.77 -47.73
CA GLU A 168 16.02 -4.36 -49.00
C GLU A 168 15.91 -3.38 -50.15
N ASP A 169 15.02 -2.38 -50.10
CA ASP A 169 14.86 -1.39 -51.18
C ASP A 169 15.89 -0.23 -51.15
N ALA A 170 16.74 -0.15 -50.14
CA ALA A 170 17.76 0.89 -50.00
C ALA A 170 19.13 0.53 -50.68
N ARG A 171 19.25 -0.62 -51.34
CA ARG A 171 20.47 -1.09 -52.01
C ARG A 171 20.33 -1.30 -53.50
N GLN A 172 19.34 -0.65 -54.14
CA GLN A 172 19.29 -0.55 -55.62
C GLN A 172 19.69 0.83 -56.09
#